data_24bae1f7dd5341dc140bd1efc64bf7e4
#
_entry.id   24bae1f7dd5341dc140bd1efc64bf7e4
#
_cell.length_a   1.000
_cell.length_b   1.000
_cell.length_c   1.000
_cell.angle_alpha   90.00
_cell.angle_beta   90.00
_cell.angle_gamma   90.00
#
_symmetry.space_group_name_H-M   'P 1'
#
loop_
_entity.id
_entity.type
_entity.pdbx_description
1 polymer ?
#
loop_
_entity_poly.entity_id
_entity_poly.type
_entity_poly.pdbx_seq_one_letter_code
_entity_poly.pdbx_strand_id
1 'polypeptide(L)'
;LRYFPHMFLFLVCLTLTGGCGGRVPLLQELAPLPPDAGCRVAVLPFVNRGDYPGGNELLYKVFTSELAGPGKFHLVNEADILKVYQQLAIFPTRMADENQMQVIASRLGVTLFIGGDILRMTERPSGNEVHTEMSVVIRLYEGKTGDILWETYHKRRGRDYKSVLHFGQINTVAGLAKQMVREIIDLWNKNGLTACGE
;
A
#
# COMPACT_ATOMS: atom_id res chain seq x y z
N LEU A 1 56.44 -11.26 -8.86
CA LEU A 1 55.37 -12.30 -8.70
C LEU A 1 54.81 -12.42 -7.27
N ARG A 2 54.93 -11.41 -6.39
CA ARG A 2 54.55 -11.49 -4.94
C ARG A 2 53.26 -10.72 -4.60
N TYR A 3 52.58 -10.06 -5.53
CA TYR A 3 51.39 -9.23 -5.28
C TYR A 3 50.05 -9.89 -5.68
N PHE A 4 50.11 -11.08 -6.29
CA PHE A 4 48.92 -11.78 -6.80
C PHE A 4 47.90 -12.22 -5.73
N PRO A 5 48.29 -12.69 -4.50
CA PRO A 5 47.33 -13.12 -3.52
C PRO A 5 46.52 -11.97 -2.86
N HIS A 6 47.10 -10.78 -2.79
CA HIS A 6 46.46 -9.62 -2.15
C HIS A 6 45.38 -8.99 -3.06
N MET A 7 45.58 -9.04 -4.37
CA MET A 7 44.61 -8.54 -5.35
C MET A 7 43.42 -9.49 -5.45
N PHE A 8 43.62 -10.80 -5.29
CA PHE A 8 42.55 -11.79 -5.27
C PHE A 8 41.67 -11.67 -3.99
N LEU A 9 42.28 -11.40 -2.84
CA LEU A 9 41.60 -11.18 -1.59
C LEU A 9 40.71 -9.89 -1.62
N PHE A 10 41.20 -8.84 -2.28
CA PHE A 10 40.47 -7.57 -2.44
C PHE A 10 39.26 -7.73 -3.37
N LEU A 11 39.40 -8.52 -4.44
CA LEU A 11 38.33 -8.80 -5.39
C LEU A 11 37.20 -9.64 -4.75
N VAL A 12 37.54 -10.60 -3.89
CA VAL A 12 36.57 -11.44 -3.16
C VAL A 12 35.80 -10.63 -2.11
N CYS A 13 36.41 -9.65 -1.45
CA CYS A 13 35.72 -8.77 -0.49
C CYS A 13 34.69 -7.84 -1.18
N LEU A 14 34.92 -7.43 -2.44
CA LEU A 14 33.97 -6.56 -3.15
C LEU A 14 32.67 -7.28 -3.57
N THR A 15 32.67 -8.59 -3.69
CA THR A 15 31.49 -9.37 -4.11
C THR A 15 30.54 -9.69 -2.96
N LEU A 16 30.94 -9.45 -1.71
CA LEU A 16 30.11 -9.77 -0.52
C LEU A 16 29.21 -8.62 -0.06
N THR A 17 29.24 -7.45 -0.71
CA THR A 17 28.42 -6.29 -0.31
C THR A 17 27.04 -6.23 -0.97
N GLY A 18 26.66 -7.21 -1.75
CA GLY A 18 25.39 -7.26 -2.49
C GLY A 18 24.24 -7.96 -1.73
N GLY A 19 23.84 -7.51 -0.54
CA GLY A 19 22.86 -8.28 0.20
C GLY A 19 21.94 -7.55 1.18
N CYS A 20 21.73 -6.24 1.03
CA CYS A 20 20.60 -5.58 1.73
C CYS A 20 19.41 -5.41 0.79
N GLY A 21 18.78 -6.52 0.38
CA GLY A 21 17.49 -6.51 -0.25
C GLY A 21 16.44 -6.02 0.75
N GLY A 22 16.11 -4.71 0.72
CA GLY A 22 14.96 -4.18 1.43
C GLY A 22 13.75 -5.02 1.06
N ARG A 23 12.92 -5.38 2.04
CA ARG A 23 11.65 -6.11 1.79
C ARG A 23 10.73 -5.20 1.00
N VAL A 24 10.73 -5.34 -0.32
CA VAL A 24 9.82 -4.60 -1.21
C VAL A 24 8.42 -5.18 -1.14
N PRO A 25 7.36 -4.40 -1.44
CA PRO A 25 6.02 -4.94 -1.59
C PRO A 25 6.00 -6.01 -2.70
N LEU A 26 5.21 -7.07 -2.51
CA LEU A 26 5.02 -8.13 -3.50
C LEU A 26 3.78 -7.81 -4.31
N LEU A 27 3.95 -7.40 -5.57
CA LEU A 27 2.87 -7.15 -6.51
C LEU A 27 2.59 -8.43 -7.31
N GLN A 28 1.32 -8.79 -7.40
CA GLN A 28 0.78 -9.76 -8.31
C GLN A 28 -0.16 -9.05 -9.28
N GLU A 29 0.18 -9.04 -10.54
CA GLU A 29 -0.69 -8.56 -11.62
C GLU A 29 -1.57 -9.71 -12.06
N LEU A 30 -2.89 -9.58 -11.86
CA LEU A 30 -3.90 -10.60 -12.21
C LEU A 30 -4.54 -10.30 -13.55
N ALA A 31 -4.66 -8.99 -13.87
CA ALA A 31 -5.16 -8.52 -15.16
C ALA A 31 -4.46 -7.21 -15.54
N PRO A 32 -4.37 -6.88 -16.84
CA PRO A 32 -3.81 -5.61 -17.29
C PRO A 32 -4.69 -4.44 -16.87
N LEU A 33 -4.08 -3.28 -16.71
CA LEU A 33 -4.84 -2.04 -16.49
C LEU A 33 -5.70 -1.74 -17.73
N PRO A 34 -6.97 -1.36 -17.56
CA PRO A 34 -7.79 -0.95 -18.68
C PRO A 34 -7.22 0.32 -19.33
N PRO A 35 -7.27 0.44 -20.68
CA PRO A 35 -6.71 1.59 -21.38
C PRO A 35 -7.42 2.91 -21.06
N ASP A 36 -8.65 2.83 -20.57
CA ASP A 36 -9.46 3.92 -20.06
C ASP A 36 -9.43 4.03 -18.52
N ALA A 37 -8.39 3.47 -17.89
CA ALA A 37 -8.16 3.64 -16.47
C ALA A 37 -8.04 5.13 -16.15
N GLY A 38 -9.20 5.75 -15.94
CA GLY A 38 -9.31 7.19 -15.75
C GLY A 38 -8.65 7.63 -14.46
N CYS A 39 -8.33 8.89 -14.39
CA CYS A 39 -7.73 9.53 -13.24
C CYS A 39 -8.61 9.55 -11.99
N ARG A 40 -9.91 9.24 -12.10
CA ARG A 40 -10.86 9.26 -10.99
C ARG A 40 -10.91 7.91 -10.30
N VAL A 41 -10.43 7.89 -9.07
CA VAL A 41 -10.25 6.70 -8.26
C VAL A 41 -11.06 6.82 -6.98
N ALA A 42 -11.68 5.75 -6.53
CA ALA A 42 -12.28 5.68 -5.20
C ALA A 42 -11.48 4.73 -4.31
N VAL A 43 -11.12 5.21 -3.13
CA VAL A 43 -10.54 4.36 -2.08
C VAL A 43 -11.69 3.84 -1.23
N LEU A 44 -11.91 2.54 -1.25
CA LEU A 44 -12.93 1.89 -0.45
C LEU A 44 -12.48 1.73 1.01
N PRO A 45 -13.41 1.62 1.97
CA PRO A 45 -13.05 1.32 3.36
C PRO A 45 -12.22 0.04 3.44
N PHE A 46 -11.09 0.10 4.16
CA PHE A 46 -10.25 -1.08 4.41
C PHE A 46 -10.88 -1.99 5.46
N VAL A 47 -10.71 -3.29 5.28
CA VAL A 47 -11.18 -4.28 6.26
C VAL A 47 -10.07 -4.54 7.28
N ASN A 48 -10.35 -4.29 8.55
CA ASN A 48 -9.40 -4.58 9.62
C ASN A 48 -9.59 -6.03 10.11
N ARG A 49 -8.64 -6.91 9.79
CA ARG A 49 -8.58 -8.29 10.28
C ARG A 49 -7.74 -8.44 11.55
N GLY A 50 -7.04 -7.37 11.93
CA GLY A 50 -6.22 -7.33 13.14
C GLY A 50 -6.94 -6.68 14.31
N ASP A 51 -6.22 -6.56 15.43
CA ASP A 51 -6.76 -6.11 16.71
C ASP A 51 -6.49 -4.61 17.00
N TYR A 52 -5.89 -3.86 16.05
CA TYR A 52 -5.58 -2.44 16.28
C TYR A 52 -6.83 -1.57 16.10
N PRO A 53 -7.32 -0.92 17.17
CA PRO A 53 -8.53 -0.10 17.10
C PRO A 53 -8.36 1.05 16.09
N GLY A 54 -9.35 1.25 15.20
CA GLY A 54 -9.32 2.32 14.20
C GLY A 54 -8.27 2.14 13.10
N GLY A 55 -7.66 0.95 12.97
CA GLY A 55 -6.63 0.68 11.95
C GLY A 55 -7.12 0.89 10.53
N ASN A 56 -8.36 0.54 10.24
CA ASN A 56 -9.01 0.76 8.95
C ASN A 56 -9.13 2.26 8.61
N GLU A 57 -9.56 3.07 9.56
CA GLU A 57 -9.68 4.52 9.39
C GLU A 57 -8.30 5.17 9.23
N LEU A 58 -7.33 4.76 10.04
CA LEU A 58 -5.96 5.24 9.94
C LEU A 58 -5.36 4.95 8.55
N LEU A 59 -5.46 3.69 8.09
CA LEU A 59 -4.93 3.31 6.77
C LEU A 59 -5.65 4.05 5.65
N TYR A 60 -6.97 4.20 5.72
CA TYR A 60 -7.76 4.96 4.76
C TYR A 60 -7.27 6.40 4.63
N LYS A 61 -7.13 7.11 5.75
CA LYS A 61 -6.66 8.49 5.78
C LYS A 61 -5.23 8.65 5.24
N VAL A 62 -4.35 7.73 5.60
CA VAL A 62 -2.97 7.73 5.09
C VAL A 62 -2.97 7.46 3.58
N PHE A 63 -3.72 6.46 3.12
CA PHE A 63 -3.73 6.08 1.71
C PHE A 63 -4.28 7.21 0.82
N THR A 64 -5.42 7.79 1.21
CA THR A 64 -6.03 8.91 0.49
C THR A 64 -5.12 10.14 0.48
N SER A 65 -4.46 10.45 1.60
CA SER A 65 -3.51 11.57 1.69
C SER A 65 -2.31 11.40 0.77
N GLU A 66 -1.74 10.21 0.65
CA GLU A 66 -0.59 9.96 -0.22
C GLU A 66 -0.99 9.91 -1.71
N LEU A 67 -2.21 9.50 -2.03
CA LEU A 67 -2.74 9.54 -3.40
C LEU A 67 -3.16 10.95 -3.86
N ALA A 68 -3.61 11.80 -2.93
CA ALA A 68 -4.11 13.15 -3.22
C ALA A 68 -3.02 14.17 -3.56
N GLY A 69 -1.75 13.77 -3.67
CA GLY A 69 -0.64 14.67 -3.99
C GLY A 69 -0.85 15.41 -5.32
N PRO A 70 -0.20 16.57 -5.54
CA PRO A 70 -0.32 17.35 -6.77
C PRO A 70 -0.04 16.53 -8.03
N GLY A 71 -0.90 16.66 -9.05
CA GLY A 71 -0.77 15.94 -10.32
C GLY A 71 -1.06 14.43 -10.25
N LYS A 72 -1.55 13.94 -9.11
CA LYS A 72 -1.91 12.53 -8.93
C LYS A 72 -3.38 12.28 -9.28
N PHE A 73 -4.08 11.46 -8.51
CA PHE A 73 -5.44 11.01 -8.81
C PHE A 73 -6.52 11.99 -8.33
N HIS A 74 -7.64 12.05 -9.05
CA HIS A 74 -8.86 12.69 -8.56
C HIS A 74 -9.62 11.71 -7.68
N LEU A 75 -9.46 11.86 -6.37
CA LEU A 75 -10.12 10.97 -5.42
C LEU A 75 -11.59 11.35 -5.23
N VAL A 76 -12.43 10.33 -5.18
CA VAL A 76 -13.82 10.48 -4.76
C VAL A 76 -13.85 10.78 -3.26
N ASN A 77 -14.73 11.69 -2.85
CA ASN A 77 -14.89 12.04 -1.45
C ASN A 77 -15.40 10.85 -0.64
N GLU A 78 -14.85 10.64 0.55
CA GLU A 78 -15.23 9.57 1.47
C GLU A 78 -16.74 9.58 1.78
N ALA A 79 -17.31 10.77 1.99
CA ALA A 79 -18.74 10.90 2.30
C ALA A 79 -19.64 10.39 1.17
N ASP A 80 -19.23 10.57 -0.09
CA ASP A 80 -19.99 10.07 -1.25
C ASP A 80 -19.91 8.55 -1.32
N ILE A 81 -18.76 7.96 -1.03
CA ILE A 81 -18.57 6.51 -0.97
C ILE A 81 -19.45 5.92 0.15
N LEU A 82 -19.37 6.46 1.35
CA LEU A 82 -20.14 5.98 2.51
C LEU A 82 -21.64 6.13 2.30
N LYS A 83 -22.08 7.19 1.61
CA LYS A 83 -23.50 7.36 1.23
C LYS A 83 -23.99 6.25 0.30
N VAL A 84 -23.17 5.86 -0.69
CA VAL A 84 -23.53 4.74 -1.57
C VAL A 84 -23.49 3.42 -0.81
N TYR A 85 -22.51 3.19 0.06
CA TYR A 85 -22.45 2.02 0.94
C TYR A 85 -23.71 1.88 1.77
N GLN A 86 -24.16 2.98 2.40
CA GLN A 86 -25.40 3.00 3.17
C GLN A 86 -26.63 2.66 2.31
N GLN A 87 -26.72 3.22 1.10
CA GLN A 87 -27.83 2.95 0.17
C GLN A 87 -27.88 1.49 -0.29
N LEU A 88 -26.73 0.83 -0.37
CA LEU A 88 -26.59 -0.58 -0.74
C LEU A 88 -26.60 -1.52 0.47
N ALA A 89 -26.83 -1.00 1.68
CA ALA A 89 -26.76 -1.74 2.95
C ALA A 89 -25.42 -2.48 3.16
N ILE A 90 -24.31 -1.88 2.68
CA ILE A 90 -22.96 -2.40 2.87
C ILE A 90 -22.37 -1.81 4.16
N PHE A 91 -21.90 -2.67 5.06
CA PHE A 91 -21.18 -2.21 6.24
C PHE A 91 -19.74 -1.80 5.87
N PRO A 92 -19.21 -0.64 6.33
CA PRO A 92 -17.84 -0.21 6.04
C PRO A 92 -16.74 -1.17 6.53
N THR A 93 -17.09 -2.16 7.34
CA THR A 93 -16.20 -3.23 7.81
C THR A 93 -16.12 -4.42 6.84
N ARG A 94 -16.85 -4.36 5.73
CA ARG A 94 -16.86 -5.40 4.69
C ARG A 94 -16.50 -4.80 3.35
N MET A 95 -15.78 -5.59 2.54
CA MET A 95 -15.57 -5.25 1.13
C MET A 95 -16.88 -5.41 0.36
N ALA A 96 -17.17 -4.48 -0.54
CA ALA A 96 -18.26 -4.63 -1.51
C ALA A 96 -17.99 -5.84 -2.42
N ASP A 97 -19.03 -6.56 -2.79
CA ASP A 97 -18.94 -7.61 -3.80
C ASP A 97 -18.90 -7.02 -5.23
N GLU A 98 -18.65 -7.86 -6.24
CA GLU A 98 -18.50 -7.45 -7.63
C GLU A 98 -19.70 -6.63 -8.14
N ASN A 99 -20.93 -7.10 -7.90
CA ASN A 99 -22.16 -6.41 -8.32
C ASN A 99 -22.30 -5.06 -7.60
N GLN A 100 -22.00 -5.02 -6.31
CA GLN A 100 -22.00 -3.79 -5.53
C GLN A 100 -20.95 -2.82 -6.03
N MET A 101 -19.73 -3.30 -6.37
CA MET A 101 -18.67 -2.46 -6.95
C MET A 101 -19.09 -1.83 -8.28
N GLN A 102 -19.74 -2.59 -9.16
CA GLN A 102 -20.27 -2.08 -10.43
C GLN A 102 -21.29 -0.94 -10.19
N VAL A 103 -22.20 -1.11 -9.23
CA VAL A 103 -23.18 -0.08 -8.85
C VAL A 103 -22.48 1.16 -8.27
N ILE A 104 -21.49 0.97 -7.40
CA ILE A 104 -20.69 2.07 -6.82
C ILE A 104 -19.94 2.81 -7.94
N ALA A 105 -19.29 2.07 -8.86
CA ALA A 105 -18.57 2.64 -10.00
C ALA A 105 -19.47 3.52 -10.87
N SER A 106 -20.65 2.99 -11.24
CA SER A 106 -21.61 3.72 -12.05
C SER A 106 -22.12 4.99 -11.37
N ARG A 107 -22.41 4.93 -10.05
CA ARG A 107 -22.92 6.10 -9.31
C ARG A 107 -21.86 7.18 -9.06
N LEU A 108 -20.62 6.77 -8.84
CA LEU A 108 -19.53 7.69 -8.52
C LEU A 108 -18.72 8.12 -9.77
N GLY A 109 -18.97 7.49 -10.92
CA GLY A 109 -18.25 7.76 -12.16
C GLY A 109 -16.76 7.43 -12.04
N VAL A 110 -16.41 6.29 -11.43
CA VAL A 110 -15.03 5.84 -11.25
C VAL A 110 -14.75 4.59 -12.07
N THR A 111 -13.52 4.47 -12.54
CA THR A 111 -13.05 3.31 -13.30
C THR A 111 -12.23 2.35 -12.44
N LEU A 112 -11.58 2.86 -11.40
CA LEU A 112 -10.72 2.09 -10.52
C LEU A 112 -11.11 2.25 -9.05
N PHE A 113 -11.04 1.15 -8.31
CA PHE A 113 -11.13 1.16 -6.86
C PHE A 113 -9.85 0.66 -6.23
N ILE A 114 -9.52 1.23 -5.08
CA ILE A 114 -8.47 0.74 -4.20
C ILE A 114 -9.11 0.33 -2.89
N GLY A 115 -8.81 -0.88 -2.44
CA GLY A 115 -9.29 -1.42 -1.17
C GLY A 115 -8.37 -2.51 -0.67
N GLY A 116 -8.75 -3.20 0.39
CA GLY A 116 -7.94 -4.30 0.89
C GLY A 116 -8.13 -4.61 2.37
N ASP A 117 -7.24 -5.45 2.87
CA ASP A 117 -7.28 -5.98 4.22
C ASP A 117 -6.02 -5.58 5.01
N ILE A 118 -6.23 -5.17 6.27
CA ILE A 118 -5.17 -5.07 7.27
C ILE A 118 -5.10 -6.42 7.97
N LEU A 119 -4.04 -7.18 7.71
CA LEU A 119 -3.86 -8.50 8.31
C LEU A 119 -3.29 -8.39 9.73
N ARG A 120 -2.44 -7.39 9.95
CA ARG A 120 -1.83 -7.10 11.24
C ARG A 120 -1.47 -5.63 11.33
N MET A 121 -1.73 -5.05 12.47
CA MET A 121 -1.30 -3.70 12.84
C MET A 121 -1.06 -3.69 14.34
N THR A 122 0.14 -3.35 14.77
CA THR A 122 0.50 -3.34 16.20
C THR A 122 1.48 -2.24 16.52
N GLU A 123 1.29 -1.64 17.70
CA GLU A 123 2.19 -0.69 18.33
C GLU A 123 2.32 -1.09 19.80
N ARG A 124 3.49 -1.57 20.19
CA ARG A 124 3.71 -2.11 21.54
C ARG A 124 4.96 -1.52 22.18
N PRO A 125 4.84 -0.91 23.35
CA PRO A 125 6.00 -0.52 24.16
C PRO A 125 6.82 -1.74 24.54
N SER A 126 8.14 -1.63 24.50
CA SER A 126 9.09 -2.65 24.94
C SER A 126 10.33 -1.98 25.54
N GLY A 127 10.38 -1.84 26.84
CA GLY A 127 11.40 -1.04 27.52
C GLY A 127 11.33 0.43 27.06
N ASN A 128 12.46 0.95 26.59
CA ASN A 128 12.55 2.32 26.07
C ASN A 128 12.23 2.46 24.57
N GLU A 129 11.82 1.39 23.93
CA GLU A 129 11.49 1.39 22.49
C GLU A 129 10.00 1.08 22.26
N VAL A 130 9.50 1.48 21.10
CA VAL A 130 8.18 1.09 20.62
C VAL A 130 8.36 0.20 19.40
N HIS A 131 7.80 -0.99 19.47
CA HIS A 131 7.81 -1.95 18.35
C HIS A 131 6.53 -1.80 17.53
N THR A 132 6.69 -1.37 16.28
CA THR A 132 5.60 -1.28 15.32
C THR A 132 5.72 -2.39 14.28
N GLU A 133 4.60 -3.01 13.94
CA GLU A 133 4.50 -3.99 12.85
C GLU A 133 3.19 -3.78 12.11
N MET A 134 3.25 -3.87 10.78
CA MET A 134 2.06 -3.82 9.92
C MET A 134 2.21 -4.80 8.76
N SER A 135 1.11 -5.48 8.41
CA SER A 135 0.98 -6.27 7.19
C SER A 135 -0.39 -6.03 6.56
N VAL A 136 -0.40 -5.83 5.24
CA VAL A 136 -1.59 -5.49 4.48
C VAL A 136 -1.62 -6.26 3.17
N VAL A 137 -2.83 -6.46 2.65
CA VAL A 137 -3.09 -6.81 1.26
C VAL A 137 -3.89 -5.68 0.66
N ILE A 138 -3.32 -4.98 -0.32
CA ILE A 138 -3.98 -3.89 -1.02
C ILE A 138 -4.28 -4.34 -2.44
N ARG A 139 -5.50 -4.06 -2.90
CA ARG A 139 -5.99 -4.47 -4.21
C ARG A 139 -6.44 -3.27 -5.02
N LEU A 140 -6.15 -3.35 -6.32
CA LEU A 140 -6.71 -2.48 -7.34
C LEU A 140 -7.79 -3.26 -8.08
N TYR A 141 -8.98 -2.70 -8.16
CA TYR A 141 -10.14 -3.33 -8.81
C TYR A 141 -10.59 -2.52 -10.01
N GLU A 142 -11.09 -3.20 -11.03
CA GLU A 142 -11.81 -2.58 -12.13
C GLU A 142 -13.25 -2.24 -11.73
N GLY A 143 -13.66 -1.00 -11.94
CA GLY A 143 -15.01 -0.55 -11.58
C GLY A 143 -16.11 -1.19 -12.42
N LYS A 144 -15.86 -1.51 -13.69
CA LYS A 144 -16.86 -2.07 -14.60
C LYS A 144 -17.22 -3.52 -14.29
N THR A 145 -16.24 -4.32 -13.91
CA THR A 145 -16.39 -5.76 -13.68
C THR A 145 -16.39 -6.12 -12.20
N GLY A 146 -15.68 -5.36 -11.38
CA GLY A 146 -15.39 -5.69 -9.98
C GLY A 146 -14.18 -6.60 -9.81
N ASP A 147 -13.53 -6.98 -10.93
CA ASP A 147 -12.38 -7.87 -10.91
C ASP A 147 -11.16 -7.23 -10.25
N ILE A 148 -10.35 -8.07 -9.63
CA ILE A 148 -9.07 -7.65 -9.08
C ILE A 148 -8.06 -7.56 -10.23
N LEU A 149 -7.55 -6.36 -10.51
CA LEU A 149 -6.47 -6.15 -11.47
C LEU A 149 -5.12 -6.45 -10.85
N TRP A 150 -4.85 -5.89 -9.67
CA TRP A 150 -3.60 -6.06 -8.95
C TRP A 150 -3.84 -6.39 -7.49
N GLU A 151 -3.00 -7.26 -6.95
CA GLU A 151 -2.93 -7.51 -5.52
C GLU A 151 -1.50 -7.28 -5.03
N THR A 152 -1.36 -6.53 -3.94
CA THR A 152 -0.06 -6.21 -3.34
C THR A 152 -0.04 -6.61 -1.88
N TYR A 153 0.78 -7.60 -1.55
CA TYR A 153 1.09 -7.93 -0.15
C TYR A 153 2.29 -7.13 0.31
N HIS A 154 2.16 -6.47 1.46
CA HIS A 154 3.27 -5.77 2.08
C HIS A 154 3.32 -5.98 3.59
N LYS A 155 4.52 -6.26 4.11
CA LYS A 155 4.77 -6.43 5.53
C LYS A 155 6.04 -5.70 5.95
N ARG A 156 5.94 -4.88 7.01
CA ARG A 156 7.06 -4.13 7.59
C ARG A 156 6.99 -4.10 9.10
N ARG A 157 8.16 -3.90 9.69
CA ARG A 157 8.33 -3.50 11.08
C ARG A 157 9.05 -2.16 11.11
N GLY A 158 8.78 -1.33 12.10
CA GLY A 158 9.44 -0.02 12.21
C GLY A 158 10.96 -0.10 12.24
N ARG A 159 11.52 -1.16 12.83
CA ARG A 159 12.97 -1.42 12.85
C ARG A 159 13.57 -1.77 11.49
N ASP A 160 12.78 -2.16 10.49
CA ASP A 160 13.26 -2.48 9.14
C ASP A 160 13.80 -1.22 8.43
N TYR A 161 13.47 -0.03 8.93
CA TYR A 161 13.92 1.29 8.43
C TYR A 161 15.08 1.86 9.24
N LYS A 162 15.56 1.12 10.25
CA LYS A 162 16.69 1.53 11.06
C LYS A 162 17.94 1.58 10.20
N SER A 163 18.65 2.70 10.25
CA SER A 163 19.97 2.89 9.65
C SER A 163 21.06 2.77 10.71
N VAL A 164 21.87 3.78 10.90
CA VAL A 164 22.95 3.78 11.91
C VAL A 164 22.44 4.31 13.25
N LEU A 165 22.81 3.67 14.37
CA LEU A 165 22.54 4.14 15.74
C LEU A 165 21.07 4.49 16.02
N HIS A 166 20.11 3.68 15.61
CA HIS A 166 18.67 3.87 15.76
C HIS A 166 18.03 4.97 14.91
N PHE A 167 18.78 5.72 14.10
CA PHE A 167 18.21 6.67 13.16
C PHE A 167 17.37 5.95 12.10
N GLY A 168 16.21 6.53 11.77
CA GLY A 168 15.29 6.00 10.75
C GLY A 168 14.29 4.97 11.27
N GLN A 169 14.41 4.46 12.49
CA GLN A 169 13.41 3.56 13.07
C GLN A 169 12.06 4.27 13.20
N ILE A 170 11.00 3.60 12.74
CA ILE A 170 9.64 4.14 12.80
C ILE A 170 8.93 3.57 14.03
N ASN A 171 8.65 4.44 14.99
CA ASN A 171 8.13 4.07 16.30
C ASN A 171 6.60 4.27 16.42
N THR A 172 5.91 4.70 15.35
CA THR A 172 4.46 4.86 15.34
C THR A 172 3.84 4.08 14.19
N VAL A 173 2.65 3.50 14.43
CA VAL A 173 1.88 2.81 13.39
C VAL A 173 1.52 3.76 12.25
N ALA A 174 1.17 5.02 12.55
CA ALA A 174 0.86 6.00 11.52
C ALA A 174 2.05 6.30 10.60
N GLY A 175 3.25 6.46 11.17
CA GLY A 175 4.48 6.62 10.40
C GLY A 175 4.81 5.40 9.56
N LEU A 176 4.61 4.19 10.13
CA LEU A 176 4.83 2.94 9.41
C LEU A 176 3.84 2.77 8.26
N ALA A 177 2.56 3.05 8.50
CA ALA A 177 1.53 3.03 7.46
C ALA A 177 1.87 3.98 6.31
N LYS A 178 2.27 5.22 6.64
CA LYS A 178 2.66 6.22 5.63
C LYS A 178 3.82 5.74 4.75
N GLN A 179 4.86 5.19 5.36
CA GLN A 179 6.01 4.67 4.62
C GLN A 179 5.62 3.48 3.73
N MET A 180 4.84 2.53 4.26
CA MET A 180 4.39 1.37 3.51
C MET A 180 3.48 1.74 2.35
N VAL A 181 2.57 2.70 2.53
CA VAL A 181 1.68 3.19 1.47
C VAL A 181 2.48 3.84 0.34
N ARG A 182 3.49 4.64 0.66
CA ARG A 182 4.41 5.20 -0.35
C ARG A 182 5.11 4.12 -1.14
N GLU A 183 5.64 3.10 -0.48
CA GLU A 183 6.32 1.97 -1.14
C GLU A 183 5.36 1.22 -2.10
N ILE A 184 4.09 1.06 -1.73
CA ILE A 184 3.06 0.45 -2.58
C ILE A 184 2.75 1.34 -3.79
N ILE A 185 2.49 2.63 -3.57
CA ILE A 185 2.18 3.59 -4.65
C ILE A 185 3.35 3.72 -5.62
N ASP A 186 4.58 3.82 -5.11
CA ASP A 186 5.79 3.87 -5.92
C ASP A 186 5.97 2.61 -6.78
N LEU A 187 5.64 1.44 -6.21
CA LEU A 187 5.67 0.18 -6.96
C LEU A 187 4.61 0.18 -8.07
N TRP A 188 3.38 0.61 -7.78
CA TRP A 188 2.29 0.68 -8.75
C TRP A 188 2.60 1.68 -9.88
N ASN A 189 3.16 2.85 -9.55
CA ASN A 189 3.58 3.82 -10.55
C ASN A 189 4.65 3.25 -11.49
N LYS A 190 5.61 2.50 -10.97
CA LYS A 190 6.65 1.82 -11.78
C LYS A 190 6.08 0.75 -12.71
N ASN A 191 4.93 0.18 -12.36
CA ASN A 191 4.23 -0.85 -13.14
C ASN A 191 3.10 -0.27 -14.01
N GLY A 192 3.04 1.05 -14.18
CA GLY A 192 2.16 1.68 -15.15
C GLY A 192 0.87 2.28 -14.61
N LEU A 193 0.65 2.32 -13.29
CA LEU A 193 -0.44 3.10 -12.72
C LEU A 193 -0.05 4.58 -12.79
N THR A 194 -0.38 5.23 -13.89
CA THR A 194 -0.02 6.64 -14.11
C THR A 194 -1.03 7.59 -13.47
N ALA A 195 -0.50 8.69 -12.96
CA ALA A 195 -1.31 9.80 -12.46
C ALA A 195 -1.96 10.60 -13.59
N CYS A 196 -2.90 11.47 -13.24
CA CYS A 196 -3.59 12.34 -14.18
C CYS A 196 -2.65 13.36 -14.81
N GLY A 197 -2.58 13.43 -16.13
CA GLY A 197 -1.93 14.54 -16.84
C GLY A 197 -0.55 14.28 -17.41
N GLU A 198 -0.14 13.02 -17.55
CA GLU A 198 1.00 12.66 -18.41
C GLU A 198 0.55 12.09 -19.75
#